data_016c6e62e3ed9b5ee9508608a683cc74
#
_entry.id   016c6e62e3ed9b5ee9508608a683cc74
#
_cell.length_a   1.000
_cell.length_b   1.000
_cell.length_c   1.000
_cell.angle_alpha   90.00
_cell.angle_beta   90.00
_cell.angle_gamma   90.00
#
_symmetry.space_group_name_H-M   'P 1'
#
loop_
_entity.id
_entity.type
_entity.pdbx_description
1 polymer ?
#
loop_
_entity_poly.entity_id
_entity_poly.type
_entity_poly.pdbx_seq_one_letter_code
_entity_poly.pdbx_strand_id
1 'polypeptide(L)'
;MKRATYFNCLAALSIGLLSNAVLAGDAIGPTVKQAINYNAIGMFVVFVLLTLGITYWAANRTKTTADFYTAGGGITGAQNGLAIAGDYMSAATLLGLTAMMYTQGVDAYIYMIAFFVGWPMILFLMAERLRNLGRFTFADITSYRLNQGKVRTMAAISSLVVVCFYLVAQMVGAGQLIKLLFGLDYGIALVIVGALMMVYVTFGGMVATTWVQIIKAGMLLFGGTLVMVLAMSQFGFSFEELTTRAIGVHKLGVKLLNPGNLLADPVTAISLGLGLMFGLAGLPHILMRFFTVTNAKEARKSVLYASGIVAYFFNVVALLGLCAVVIVGQNPNFFEEGQIGGKIIGGGNMVAMHLAKAVGGDMLLGFLSAVAFATILAVVSGLALAGASAISHDLYSRVIKQGTASEISELRVSRFATIGLGIIAVVLGLLFEKMNVAFMVALAFGVAASANFPVLIMSMYWKGLTTRGAIAGGYLGLVSAVTLVVLSKSVWVSVLGYAEPIFPYTQPALFSMPLAFLAIILVSKLDRSKAAELERAAFADQFVRAQTGVGAATAAAH
;
A
#
# COMPACT_ATOMS: atom_id res chain seq x y z
N MET A 1 18.19 32.60 16.56
CA MET A 1 17.04 32.44 17.48
C MET A 1 15.72 31.95 16.83
N LYS A 2 15.51 32.06 15.52
CA LYS A 2 14.24 31.61 14.88
C LYS A 2 14.12 30.11 14.53
N ARG A 3 15.19 29.30 14.61
CA ARG A 3 15.15 27.85 14.33
C ARG A 3 14.76 26.97 15.52
N ALA A 4 14.94 27.46 16.74
CA ALA A 4 14.58 26.70 17.96
C ALA A 4 13.05 26.72 18.23
N THR A 5 12.34 27.75 17.77
CA THR A 5 10.91 27.91 18.02
C THR A 5 10.06 26.92 17.22
N TYR A 6 10.46 26.57 15.99
CA TYR A 6 9.72 25.61 15.17
C TYR A 6 9.91 24.16 15.64
N PHE A 7 11.06 23.83 16.21
CA PHE A 7 11.30 22.48 16.76
C PHE A 7 10.50 22.26 18.05
N ASN A 8 10.32 23.29 18.85
CA ASN A 8 9.53 23.22 20.09
C ASN A 8 8.03 23.17 19.84
N CYS A 9 7.52 23.79 18.76
CA CYS A 9 6.12 23.67 18.36
C CYS A 9 5.78 22.26 17.82
N LEU A 10 6.66 21.64 17.06
CA LEU A 10 6.48 20.25 16.58
C LEU A 10 6.57 19.24 17.73
N ALA A 11 7.49 19.45 18.66
CA ALA A 11 7.60 18.61 19.87
C ALA A 11 6.42 18.81 20.82
N ALA A 12 5.89 20.03 20.98
CA ALA A 12 4.71 20.30 21.80
C ALA A 12 3.43 19.70 21.20
N LEU A 13 3.29 19.70 19.85
CA LEU A 13 2.18 19.03 19.16
C LEU A 13 2.25 17.49 19.31
N SER A 14 3.45 16.90 19.25
CA SER A 14 3.62 15.46 19.45
C SER A 14 3.39 15.02 20.91
N ILE A 15 3.77 15.83 21.90
CA ILE A 15 3.54 15.55 23.32
C ILE A 15 2.06 15.80 23.69
N GLY A 16 1.40 16.79 23.13
CA GLY A 16 -0.04 17.05 23.33
C GLY A 16 -0.94 15.96 22.75
N LEU A 17 -0.53 15.33 21.64
CA LEU A 17 -1.22 14.19 21.05
C LEU A 17 -1.04 12.90 21.84
N LEU A 18 0.13 12.72 22.48
CA LEU A 18 0.41 11.57 23.33
C LEU A 18 -0.32 11.63 24.69
N SER A 19 -0.52 12.82 25.25
CA SER A 19 -1.22 12.96 26.55
C SER A 19 -2.72 12.70 26.45
N ASN A 20 -3.37 12.99 25.31
CA ASN A 20 -4.79 12.67 25.11
C ASN A 20 -5.03 11.22 24.69
N ALA A 21 -4.04 10.53 24.10
CA ALA A 21 -4.12 9.11 23.77
C ALA A 21 -4.08 8.22 25.03
N VAL A 22 -3.42 8.68 26.10
CA VAL A 22 -3.35 7.95 27.40
C VAL A 22 -4.69 8.01 28.15
N LEU A 23 -5.51 9.04 27.95
CA LEU A 23 -6.82 9.18 28.59
C LEU A 23 -7.97 8.46 27.83
N ALA A 24 -7.75 8.03 26.58
CA ALA A 24 -8.72 7.22 25.82
C ALA A 24 -8.55 5.69 26.06
N GLY A 25 -7.62 5.29 26.94
CA GLY A 25 -7.28 3.90 27.23
C GLY A 25 -8.26 3.14 28.12
N ASP A 26 -9.26 3.79 28.70
CA ASP A 26 -10.15 3.15 29.70
C ASP A 26 -11.42 2.48 29.16
N ALA A 27 -11.55 2.32 27.86
CA ALA A 27 -12.69 1.64 27.23
C ALA A 27 -12.36 0.26 26.64
N ILE A 28 -11.21 -0.33 26.95
CA ILE A 28 -10.89 -1.72 26.58
C ILE A 28 -11.41 -2.62 27.71
N GLY A 29 -12.62 -3.17 27.51
CA GLY A 29 -13.11 -4.26 28.35
C GLY A 29 -12.09 -5.43 28.32
N PRO A 30 -12.12 -6.34 29.33
CA PRO A 30 -11.14 -7.39 29.46
C PRO A 30 -11.06 -8.22 28.19
N THR A 31 -9.90 -8.19 27.53
CA THR A 31 -9.62 -9.02 26.34
C THR A 31 -9.55 -10.47 26.82
N VAL A 32 -10.52 -11.29 26.37
CA VAL A 32 -10.45 -12.73 26.62
C VAL A 32 -9.17 -13.26 25.97
N LYS A 33 -8.21 -13.71 26.78
CA LYS A 33 -6.98 -14.33 26.30
C LYS A 33 -7.35 -15.62 25.57
N GLN A 34 -7.00 -15.69 24.29
CA GLN A 34 -7.18 -16.91 23.51
C GLN A 34 -6.19 -18.00 23.95
N ALA A 35 -6.64 -19.25 23.86
CA ALA A 35 -5.75 -20.40 24.03
C ALA A 35 -4.70 -20.40 22.89
N ILE A 36 -3.45 -20.65 23.23
CA ILE A 36 -2.33 -20.75 22.27
C ILE A 36 -2.59 -21.93 21.32
N ASN A 37 -2.60 -21.66 20.01
CA ASN A 37 -2.75 -22.69 19.00
C ASN A 37 -1.40 -23.17 18.49
N TYR A 38 -0.83 -24.20 19.15
CA TYR A 38 0.52 -24.72 18.84
C TYR A 38 0.64 -25.24 17.41
N ASN A 39 -0.43 -25.87 16.85
CA ASN A 39 -0.40 -26.40 15.48
C ASN A 39 -0.36 -25.26 14.44
N ALA A 40 -1.18 -24.25 14.60
CA ALA A 40 -1.17 -23.08 13.72
C ALA A 40 0.15 -22.30 13.84
N ILE A 41 0.69 -22.15 15.05
CA ILE A 41 1.98 -21.50 15.31
C ILE A 41 3.13 -22.32 14.67
N GLY A 42 3.13 -23.64 14.82
CA GLY A 42 4.15 -24.51 14.20
C GLY A 42 4.20 -24.34 12.69
N MET A 43 3.04 -24.38 12.02
CA MET A 43 2.93 -24.14 10.58
C MET A 43 3.37 -22.72 10.20
N PHE A 44 2.96 -21.73 10.97
CA PHE A 44 3.36 -20.35 10.79
C PHE A 44 4.88 -20.18 10.83
N VAL A 45 5.54 -20.72 11.87
CA VAL A 45 6.99 -20.64 12.04
C VAL A 45 7.74 -21.29 10.88
N VAL A 46 7.32 -22.49 10.44
CA VAL A 46 7.93 -23.19 9.30
C VAL A 46 7.93 -22.33 8.05
N PHE A 47 6.79 -21.74 7.70
CA PHE A 47 6.69 -20.89 6.50
C PHE A 47 7.41 -19.54 6.64
N VAL A 48 7.42 -18.94 7.84
CA VAL A 48 8.20 -17.72 8.10
C VAL A 48 9.69 -17.99 7.94
N LEU A 49 10.21 -19.10 8.50
CA LEU A 49 11.60 -19.48 8.35
C LEU A 49 11.97 -19.76 6.87
N LEU A 50 11.07 -20.39 6.11
CA LEU A 50 11.25 -20.61 4.68
C LEU A 50 11.37 -19.27 3.93
N THR A 51 10.49 -18.30 4.19
CA THR A 51 10.54 -16.98 3.54
C THR A 51 11.77 -16.17 3.95
N LEU A 52 12.21 -16.28 5.21
CA LEU A 52 13.45 -15.66 5.68
C LEU A 52 14.68 -16.31 5.01
N GLY A 53 14.69 -17.64 4.83
CA GLY A 53 15.74 -18.37 4.10
C GLY A 53 15.86 -17.89 2.64
N ILE A 54 14.73 -17.70 1.96
CA ILE A 54 14.69 -17.16 0.59
C ILE A 54 15.25 -15.72 0.56
N THR A 55 14.86 -14.90 1.54
CA THR A 55 15.37 -13.52 1.66
C THR A 55 16.88 -13.50 1.85
N TYR A 56 17.43 -14.34 2.74
CA TYR A 56 18.86 -14.48 2.96
C TYR A 56 19.61 -14.94 1.69
N TRP A 57 19.06 -15.94 0.99
CA TRP A 57 19.62 -16.41 -0.27
C TRP A 57 19.65 -15.31 -1.34
N ALA A 58 18.58 -14.51 -1.46
CA ALA A 58 18.50 -13.43 -2.42
C ALA A 58 19.37 -12.23 -2.01
N ALA A 59 19.46 -11.91 -0.72
CA ALA A 59 20.30 -10.83 -0.18
C ALA A 59 21.79 -11.05 -0.50
N ASN A 60 22.26 -12.30 -0.45
CA ASN A 60 23.64 -12.65 -0.80
C ASN A 60 23.99 -12.39 -2.28
N ARG A 61 23.00 -12.15 -3.14
CA ARG A 61 23.16 -11.81 -4.56
C ARG A 61 23.12 -10.30 -4.84
N THR A 62 22.76 -9.49 -3.86
CA THR A 62 22.72 -8.02 -3.97
C THR A 62 24.12 -7.45 -3.70
N LYS A 63 24.84 -7.05 -4.75
CA LYS A 63 26.24 -6.57 -4.65
C LYS A 63 26.40 -5.10 -5.00
N THR A 64 25.54 -4.57 -5.86
CA THR A 64 25.61 -3.20 -6.40
C THR A 64 24.41 -2.36 -6.00
N THR A 65 24.49 -1.04 -6.15
CA THR A 65 23.33 -0.14 -5.99
C THR A 65 22.24 -0.45 -7.01
N ALA A 66 22.58 -0.88 -8.22
CA ALA A 66 21.61 -1.33 -9.22
C ALA A 66 20.87 -2.61 -8.76
N ASP A 67 21.57 -3.59 -8.17
CA ASP A 67 20.94 -4.76 -7.58
C ASP A 67 20.02 -4.37 -6.43
N PHE A 68 20.45 -3.42 -5.60
CA PHE A 68 19.70 -2.97 -4.43
C PHE A 68 18.41 -2.22 -4.80
N TYR A 69 18.45 -1.30 -5.78
CA TYR A 69 17.28 -0.48 -6.14
C TYR A 69 16.43 -1.05 -7.27
N THR A 70 17.03 -1.80 -8.21
CA THR A 70 16.34 -2.26 -9.44
C THR A 70 16.54 -3.75 -9.78
N ALA A 71 17.04 -4.55 -8.85
CA ALA A 71 17.35 -5.96 -9.09
C ALA A 71 18.23 -6.19 -10.34
N GLY A 72 19.18 -5.28 -10.61
CA GLY A 72 20.07 -5.34 -11.77
C GLY A 72 19.39 -5.09 -13.13
N GLY A 73 18.10 -4.78 -13.16
CA GLY A 73 17.34 -4.54 -14.40
C GLY A 73 17.17 -5.75 -15.31
N GLY A 74 17.37 -6.98 -14.79
CA GLY A 74 17.36 -8.23 -15.58
C GLY A 74 16.10 -9.09 -15.45
N ILE A 75 15.06 -8.60 -14.76
CA ILE A 75 13.82 -9.36 -14.51
C ILE A 75 12.97 -9.43 -15.77
N THR A 76 12.40 -10.62 -16.08
CA THR A 76 11.46 -10.78 -17.20
C THR A 76 10.09 -10.18 -16.88
N GLY A 77 9.31 -9.84 -17.92
CA GLY A 77 7.97 -9.29 -17.74
C GLY A 77 7.02 -10.22 -16.97
N ALA A 78 7.13 -11.54 -17.16
CA ALA A 78 6.32 -12.50 -16.42
C ALA A 78 6.70 -12.55 -14.93
N GLN A 79 7.98 -12.62 -14.62
CA GLN A 79 8.49 -12.58 -13.24
C GLN A 79 8.11 -11.27 -12.54
N ASN A 80 8.29 -10.14 -13.24
CA ASN A 80 7.92 -8.85 -12.70
C ASN A 80 6.39 -8.70 -12.55
N GLY A 81 5.60 -9.28 -13.46
CA GLY A 81 4.15 -9.33 -13.33
C GLY A 81 3.69 -10.06 -12.07
N LEU A 82 4.30 -11.22 -11.77
CA LEU A 82 4.08 -11.94 -10.51
C LEU A 82 4.54 -11.13 -9.30
N ALA A 83 5.71 -10.45 -9.39
CA ALA A 83 6.21 -9.61 -8.30
C ALA A 83 5.29 -8.41 -8.04
N ILE A 84 4.81 -7.74 -9.09
CA ILE A 84 3.84 -6.63 -8.99
C ILE A 84 2.53 -7.14 -8.38
N ALA A 85 1.99 -8.26 -8.88
CA ALA A 85 0.80 -8.87 -8.30
C ALA A 85 1.00 -9.23 -6.83
N GLY A 86 2.18 -9.78 -6.48
CA GLY A 86 2.58 -10.03 -5.11
C GLY A 86 2.61 -8.78 -4.24
N ASP A 87 3.16 -7.65 -4.72
CA ASP A 87 3.14 -6.38 -3.99
C ASP A 87 1.72 -5.86 -3.78
N TYR A 88 0.87 -6.04 -4.77
CA TYR A 88 -0.50 -5.53 -4.74
C TYR A 88 -1.45 -6.39 -3.92
N MET A 89 -1.36 -7.72 -4.04
CA MET A 89 -2.11 -8.67 -3.21
C MET A 89 -1.51 -8.71 -1.81
N SER A 90 -1.85 -7.71 -0.99
CA SER A 90 -1.32 -7.47 0.36
C SER A 90 -2.28 -7.98 1.44
N ALA A 91 -1.95 -7.70 2.71
CA ALA A 91 -2.88 -7.88 3.83
C ALA A 91 -4.20 -7.13 3.62
N ALA A 92 -4.15 -5.95 2.99
CA ALA A 92 -5.37 -5.22 2.65
C ALA A 92 -6.30 -6.02 1.74
N THR A 93 -5.74 -6.76 0.79
CA THR A 93 -6.52 -7.59 -0.12
C THR A 93 -7.09 -8.81 0.59
N LEU A 94 -6.23 -9.65 1.19
CA LEU A 94 -6.69 -10.90 1.79
C LEU A 94 -7.50 -10.69 3.06
N LEU A 95 -7.03 -9.84 3.97
CA LEU A 95 -7.68 -9.63 5.27
C LEU A 95 -8.75 -8.54 5.17
N GLY A 96 -8.37 -7.37 4.65
CA GLY A 96 -9.22 -6.19 4.64
C GLY A 96 -10.41 -6.29 3.69
N LEU A 97 -10.20 -6.70 2.43
CA LEU A 97 -11.30 -6.80 1.45
C LEU A 97 -12.21 -8.00 1.74
N THR A 98 -11.69 -9.15 2.23
CA THR A 98 -12.52 -10.26 2.70
C THR A 98 -13.42 -9.81 3.86
N ALA A 99 -12.88 -9.11 4.85
CA ALA A 99 -13.65 -8.57 5.96
C ALA A 99 -14.67 -7.53 5.53
N MET A 100 -14.33 -6.70 4.55
CA MET A 100 -15.23 -5.71 3.98
C MET A 100 -16.37 -6.39 3.21
N MET A 101 -16.08 -7.45 2.44
CA MET A 101 -17.11 -8.23 1.74
C MET A 101 -18.03 -8.95 2.71
N TYR A 102 -17.50 -9.50 3.81
CA TYR A 102 -18.25 -10.08 4.91
C TYR A 102 -19.21 -9.08 5.55
N THR A 103 -18.81 -7.82 5.74
CA THR A 103 -19.61 -6.82 6.49
C THR A 103 -20.48 -5.94 5.61
N GLN A 104 -20.09 -5.64 4.36
CA GLN A 104 -20.69 -4.65 3.47
C GLN A 104 -21.22 -5.24 2.15
N GLY A 105 -20.90 -6.50 1.87
CA GLY A 105 -21.36 -7.16 0.65
C GLY A 105 -20.82 -6.50 -0.62
N VAL A 106 -21.71 -6.27 -1.58
CA VAL A 106 -21.39 -5.76 -2.93
C VAL A 106 -20.62 -4.45 -2.93
N ASP A 107 -20.76 -3.59 -1.96
CA ASP A 107 -19.96 -2.36 -1.88
C ASP A 107 -18.46 -2.64 -1.76
N ALA A 108 -18.09 -3.75 -1.09
CA ALA A 108 -16.69 -4.20 -1.07
C ALA A 108 -16.21 -4.66 -2.45
N TYR A 109 -17.09 -5.25 -3.27
CA TYR A 109 -16.74 -5.62 -4.63
C TYR A 109 -16.55 -4.40 -5.52
N ILE A 110 -17.37 -3.35 -5.35
CA ILE A 110 -17.16 -2.04 -6.00
C ILE A 110 -15.80 -1.44 -5.59
N TYR A 111 -15.44 -1.58 -4.32
CA TYR A 111 -14.11 -1.19 -3.82
C TYR A 111 -12.99 -1.94 -4.53
N MET A 112 -13.13 -3.27 -4.72
CA MET A 112 -12.17 -4.10 -5.47
C MET A 112 -12.03 -3.66 -6.92
N ILE A 113 -13.15 -3.36 -7.59
CA ILE A 113 -13.17 -2.82 -8.97
C ILE A 113 -12.42 -1.49 -9.02
N ALA A 114 -12.66 -0.58 -8.08
CA ALA A 114 -11.97 0.71 -8.03
C ALA A 114 -10.45 0.55 -7.87
N PHE A 115 -9.99 -0.40 -7.05
CA PHE A 115 -8.58 -0.77 -6.94
C PHE A 115 -8.02 -1.36 -8.24
N PHE A 116 -8.85 -2.06 -9.02
CA PHE A 116 -8.42 -2.74 -10.24
C PHE A 116 -8.29 -1.81 -11.45
N VAL A 117 -9.20 -0.85 -11.61
CA VAL A 117 -9.31 -0.02 -12.82
C VAL A 117 -8.06 0.81 -13.13
N GLY A 118 -7.19 1.07 -12.14
CA GLY A 118 -5.91 1.72 -12.35
C GLY A 118 -4.91 0.91 -13.20
N TRP A 119 -5.01 -0.43 -13.23
CA TRP A 119 -4.08 -1.29 -13.98
C TRP A 119 -4.17 -1.11 -15.50
N PRO A 120 -5.36 -1.14 -16.15
CA PRO A 120 -5.50 -0.79 -17.56
C PRO A 120 -4.93 0.59 -17.90
N MET A 121 -5.14 1.59 -17.05
CA MET A 121 -4.59 2.92 -17.28
C MET A 121 -3.04 2.90 -17.31
N ILE A 122 -2.41 2.23 -16.35
CA ILE A 122 -0.95 2.09 -16.33
C ILE A 122 -0.48 1.30 -17.56
N LEU A 123 -1.17 0.22 -17.93
CA LEU A 123 -0.83 -0.64 -19.06
C LEU A 123 -0.74 0.15 -20.38
N PHE A 124 -1.74 0.98 -20.64
CA PHE A 124 -1.85 1.68 -21.93
C PHE A 124 -1.13 3.03 -21.94
N LEU A 125 -1.05 3.73 -20.81
CA LEU A 125 -0.55 5.09 -20.82
C LEU A 125 0.84 5.23 -20.20
N MET A 126 1.26 4.37 -19.25
CA MET A 126 2.40 4.71 -18.42
C MET A 126 3.55 3.70 -18.48
N ALA A 127 3.29 2.40 -18.56
CA ALA A 127 4.30 1.35 -18.33
C ALA A 127 5.58 1.51 -19.15
N GLU A 128 5.46 1.71 -20.47
CA GLU A 128 6.60 1.86 -21.38
C GLU A 128 7.36 3.17 -21.12
N ARG A 129 6.62 4.26 -20.89
CA ARG A 129 7.19 5.59 -20.64
C ARG A 129 7.94 5.64 -19.31
N LEU A 130 7.38 5.03 -18.27
CA LEU A 130 8.04 4.91 -16.97
C LEU A 130 9.40 4.22 -17.13
N ARG A 131 9.42 3.08 -17.85
CA ARG A 131 10.68 2.33 -18.07
C ARG A 131 11.70 3.11 -18.89
N ASN A 132 11.25 3.87 -19.89
CA ASN A 132 12.13 4.62 -20.79
C ASN A 132 12.72 5.90 -20.16
N LEU A 133 12.01 6.51 -19.20
CA LEU A 133 12.39 7.77 -18.58
C LEU A 133 13.09 7.62 -17.22
N GLY A 134 12.68 6.64 -16.42
CA GLY A 134 13.16 6.48 -15.04
C GLY A 134 14.36 5.55 -14.90
N ARG A 135 14.99 5.60 -13.72
CA ARG A 135 16.13 4.76 -13.37
C ARG A 135 15.92 4.02 -12.05
N PHE A 136 15.64 4.72 -10.95
CA PHE A 136 15.50 4.16 -9.60
C PHE A 136 14.21 4.55 -8.90
N THR A 137 13.80 5.81 -9.02
CA THR A 137 12.63 6.35 -8.34
C THR A 137 11.72 7.09 -9.31
N PHE A 138 10.48 7.35 -8.92
CA PHE A 138 9.60 8.16 -9.76
C PHE A 138 10.06 9.62 -9.86
N ALA A 139 10.89 10.08 -8.92
CA ALA A 139 11.52 11.39 -8.97
C ALA A 139 12.42 11.56 -10.19
N ASP A 140 13.06 10.49 -10.70
CA ASP A 140 13.83 10.51 -11.92
C ASP A 140 12.99 10.94 -13.13
N ILE A 141 11.75 10.46 -13.20
CA ILE A 141 10.82 10.75 -14.30
C ILE A 141 10.30 12.17 -14.19
N THR A 142 9.82 12.54 -13.01
CA THR A 142 9.20 13.86 -12.79
C THR A 142 10.20 15.00 -12.93
N SER A 143 11.46 14.76 -12.56
CA SER A 143 12.52 15.75 -12.65
C SER A 143 13.34 15.67 -13.95
N TYR A 144 13.00 14.80 -14.92
CA TYR A 144 13.81 14.52 -16.11
C TYR A 144 14.26 15.78 -16.85
N ARG A 145 13.35 16.73 -17.09
CA ARG A 145 13.58 18.02 -17.75
C ARG A 145 13.43 19.23 -16.82
N LEU A 146 13.04 19.00 -15.58
CA LEU A 146 12.79 20.04 -14.60
C LEU A 146 13.98 20.21 -13.65
N ASN A 147 13.93 21.22 -12.76
CA ASN A 147 14.97 21.42 -11.76
C ASN A 147 15.08 20.22 -10.82
N GLN A 148 16.17 19.49 -10.92
CA GLN A 148 16.42 18.24 -10.21
C GLN A 148 16.25 18.40 -8.69
N GLY A 149 16.91 19.37 -8.06
CA GLY A 149 16.92 19.52 -6.62
C GLY A 149 15.52 19.79 -6.04
N LYS A 150 14.79 20.73 -6.64
CA LYS A 150 13.48 21.16 -6.13
C LYS A 150 12.40 20.10 -6.35
N VAL A 151 12.33 19.50 -7.54
CA VAL A 151 11.30 18.50 -7.86
C VAL A 151 11.56 17.19 -7.12
N ARG A 152 12.83 16.76 -7.00
CA ARG A 152 13.17 15.58 -6.20
C ARG A 152 12.83 15.74 -4.74
N THR A 153 13.05 16.92 -4.16
CA THR A 153 12.66 17.19 -2.77
C THR A 153 11.16 17.03 -2.57
N MET A 154 10.34 17.62 -3.46
CA MET A 154 8.88 17.47 -3.41
C MET A 154 8.47 16.00 -3.59
N ALA A 155 9.02 15.32 -4.59
CA ALA A 155 8.73 13.93 -4.88
C ALA A 155 9.12 12.99 -3.74
N ALA A 156 10.26 13.22 -3.09
CA ALA A 156 10.70 12.45 -1.94
C ALA A 156 9.78 12.64 -0.72
N ILE A 157 9.39 13.88 -0.41
CA ILE A 157 8.49 14.18 0.71
C ILE A 157 7.13 13.54 0.47
N SER A 158 6.53 13.68 -0.72
CA SER A 158 5.25 13.07 -1.03
C SER A 158 5.32 11.54 -1.02
N SER A 159 6.41 10.95 -1.51
CA SER A 159 6.66 9.50 -1.42
C SER A 159 6.70 9.01 0.02
N LEU A 160 7.41 9.72 0.89
CA LEU A 160 7.53 9.36 2.31
C LEU A 160 6.17 9.37 3.01
N VAL A 161 5.36 10.40 2.76
CA VAL A 161 4.01 10.48 3.34
C VAL A 161 3.14 9.31 2.87
N VAL A 162 3.11 9.03 1.57
CA VAL A 162 2.36 7.89 1.01
C VAL A 162 2.84 6.57 1.59
N VAL A 163 4.16 6.36 1.69
CA VAL A 163 4.76 5.15 2.28
C VAL A 163 4.37 5.01 3.74
N CYS A 164 4.39 6.08 4.54
CA CYS A 164 3.98 6.04 5.95
C CYS A 164 2.51 5.61 6.09
N PHE A 165 1.58 6.21 5.33
CA PHE A 165 0.17 5.82 5.36
C PHE A 165 -0.02 4.32 5.03
N TYR A 166 0.70 3.81 4.04
CA TYR A 166 0.56 2.41 3.65
C TYR A 166 1.24 1.46 4.65
N LEU A 167 2.39 1.84 5.21
CA LEU A 167 3.08 1.05 6.25
C LEU A 167 2.20 0.85 7.48
N VAL A 168 1.50 1.90 7.94
CA VAL A 168 0.56 1.81 9.06
C VAL A 168 -0.49 0.73 8.82
N ALA A 169 -1.09 0.71 7.63
CA ALA A 169 -2.09 -0.31 7.26
C ALA A 169 -1.53 -1.74 7.34
N GLN A 170 -0.31 -1.95 6.85
CA GLN A 170 0.34 -3.27 6.90
C GLN A 170 0.67 -3.67 8.34
N MET A 171 1.13 -2.74 9.16
CA MET A 171 1.45 -2.99 10.57
C MET A 171 0.21 -3.38 11.38
N VAL A 172 -0.93 -2.73 11.14
CA VAL A 172 -2.19 -3.08 11.80
C VAL A 172 -2.60 -4.52 11.45
N GLY A 173 -2.56 -4.89 10.17
CA GLY A 173 -2.88 -6.26 9.74
C GLY A 173 -1.95 -7.30 10.38
N ALA A 174 -0.66 -7.02 10.45
CA ALA A 174 0.32 -7.91 11.06
C ALA A 174 0.14 -8.04 12.59
N GLY A 175 -0.09 -6.91 13.29
CA GLY A 175 -0.34 -6.91 14.73
C GLY A 175 -1.55 -7.73 15.12
N GLN A 176 -2.66 -7.57 14.38
CA GLN A 176 -3.89 -8.35 14.59
C GLN A 176 -3.69 -9.84 14.29
N LEU A 177 -2.90 -10.19 13.27
CA LEU A 177 -2.60 -11.58 12.94
C LEU A 177 -1.79 -12.27 14.03
N ILE A 178 -0.75 -11.62 14.56
CA ILE A 178 0.06 -12.15 15.66
C ILE A 178 -0.76 -12.23 16.95
N LYS A 179 -1.62 -11.23 17.23
CA LYS A 179 -2.58 -11.30 18.33
C LYS A 179 -3.46 -12.53 18.23
N LEU A 180 -4.01 -12.84 17.04
CA LEU A 180 -4.87 -14.00 16.79
C LEU A 180 -4.12 -15.33 17.04
N LEU A 181 -2.90 -15.48 16.53
CA LEU A 181 -2.17 -16.75 16.60
C LEU A 181 -1.57 -17.04 17.97
N PHE A 182 -1.00 -16.02 18.61
CA PHE A 182 -0.21 -16.17 19.84
C PHE A 182 -0.98 -15.76 21.11
N GLY A 183 -2.18 -15.20 20.98
CA GLY A 183 -2.94 -14.70 22.15
C GLY A 183 -2.26 -13.52 22.86
N LEU A 184 -1.36 -12.82 22.18
CA LEU A 184 -0.63 -11.67 22.74
C LEU A 184 -1.49 -10.42 22.76
N ASP A 185 -1.15 -9.48 23.62
CA ASP A 185 -1.66 -8.11 23.53
C ASP A 185 -1.23 -7.47 22.19
N TYR A 186 -2.12 -6.65 21.61
CA TYR A 186 -1.87 -6.03 20.31
C TYR A 186 -0.59 -5.19 20.29
N GLY A 187 -0.34 -4.39 21.33
CA GLY A 187 0.86 -3.54 21.40
C GLY A 187 2.15 -4.37 21.40
N ILE A 188 2.17 -5.47 22.15
CA ILE A 188 3.32 -6.41 22.19
C ILE A 188 3.48 -7.08 20.82
N ALA A 189 2.39 -7.56 20.23
CA ALA A 189 2.39 -8.16 18.89
C ALA A 189 2.95 -7.20 17.84
N LEU A 190 2.54 -5.94 17.88
CA LEU A 190 2.97 -4.90 16.95
C LEU A 190 4.47 -4.58 17.07
N VAL A 191 5.00 -4.51 18.29
CA VAL A 191 6.45 -4.29 18.54
C VAL A 191 7.27 -5.46 18.01
N ILE A 192 6.85 -6.70 18.26
CA ILE A 192 7.52 -7.91 17.73
C ILE A 192 7.54 -7.88 16.20
N VAL A 193 6.40 -7.59 15.56
CA VAL A 193 6.31 -7.47 14.11
C VAL A 193 7.22 -6.36 13.59
N GLY A 194 7.23 -5.20 14.24
CA GLY A 194 8.07 -4.07 13.85
C GLY A 194 9.56 -4.41 13.92
N ALA A 195 9.99 -5.11 14.97
CA ALA A 195 11.38 -5.58 15.10
C ALA A 195 11.76 -6.58 14.00
N LEU A 196 10.91 -7.59 13.74
CA LEU A 196 11.11 -8.55 12.65
C LEU A 196 11.17 -7.86 11.28
N MET A 197 10.29 -6.90 11.04
CA MET A 197 10.25 -6.10 9.84
C MET A 197 11.56 -5.32 9.63
N MET A 198 12.05 -4.62 10.67
CA MET A 198 13.30 -3.86 10.56
C MET A 198 14.49 -4.75 10.22
N VAL A 199 14.59 -5.93 10.83
CA VAL A 199 15.63 -6.92 10.50
C VAL A 199 15.48 -7.38 9.05
N TYR A 200 14.27 -7.75 8.63
CA TYR A 200 14.01 -8.26 7.29
C TYR A 200 14.35 -7.25 6.18
N VAL A 201 13.94 -5.98 6.35
CA VAL A 201 14.11 -4.94 5.32
C VAL A 201 15.56 -4.45 5.21
N THR A 202 16.27 -4.36 6.34
CA THR A 202 17.65 -3.83 6.36
C THR A 202 18.62 -4.62 5.47
N PHE A 203 18.36 -5.92 5.26
CA PHE A 203 19.22 -6.80 4.49
C PHE A 203 18.70 -7.15 3.09
N GLY A 204 17.43 -6.83 2.76
CA GLY A 204 16.75 -7.37 1.59
C GLY A 204 17.17 -6.78 0.23
N GLY A 205 16.99 -5.49 0.01
CA GLY A 205 17.09 -4.86 -1.32
C GLY A 205 16.06 -5.36 -2.35
N MET A 206 16.09 -4.83 -3.60
CA MET A 206 15.08 -5.13 -4.63
C MET A 206 15.17 -6.56 -5.17
N VAL A 207 16.36 -7.17 -5.24
CA VAL A 207 16.52 -8.58 -5.67
C VAL A 207 15.75 -9.49 -4.72
N ALA A 208 15.98 -9.35 -3.41
CA ALA A 208 15.30 -10.15 -2.41
C ALA A 208 13.79 -9.90 -2.43
N THR A 209 13.38 -8.64 -2.46
CA THR A 209 11.97 -8.23 -2.51
C THR A 209 11.27 -8.84 -3.72
N THR A 210 11.91 -8.87 -4.90
CA THR A 210 11.31 -9.43 -6.12
C THR A 210 11.05 -10.92 -5.99
N TRP A 211 12.04 -11.71 -5.56
CA TRP A 211 11.87 -13.15 -5.44
C TRP A 211 10.89 -13.57 -4.35
N VAL A 212 10.93 -12.87 -3.21
CA VAL A 212 9.96 -13.10 -2.13
C VAL A 212 8.54 -12.77 -2.59
N GLN A 213 8.34 -11.68 -3.36
CA GLN A 213 7.02 -11.34 -3.89
C GLN A 213 6.50 -12.38 -4.89
N ILE A 214 7.36 -12.92 -5.76
CA ILE A 214 6.99 -13.99 -6.71
C ILE A 214 6.50 -15.23 -5.97
N ILE A 215 7.28 -15.71 -5.00
CA ILE A 215 6.96 -16.93 -4.25
C ILE A 215 5.69 -16.72 -3.42
N LYS A 216 5.61 -15.62 -2.72
CA LYS A 216 4.44 -15.26 -1.92
C LYS A 216 3.18 -15.13 -2.78
N ALA A 217 3.27 -14.54 -3.99
CA ALA A 217 2.13 -14.46 -4.90
C ALA A 217 1.60 -15.86 -5.24
N GLY A 218 2.49 -16.80 -5.54
CA GLY A 218 2.12 -18.21 -5.76
C GLY A 218 1.45 -18.84 -4.54
N MET A 219 2.03 -18.66 -3.35
CA MET A 219 1.47 -19.20 -2.10
C MET A 219 0.10 -18.58 -1.77
N LEU A 220 -0.06 -17.28 -2.00
CA LEU A 220 -1.32 -16.57 -1.72
C LEU A 220 -2.42 -16.99 -2.69
N LEU A 221 -2.11 -17.13 -3.98
CA LEU A 221 -3.02 -17.66 -4.99
C LEU A 221 -3.46 -19.08 -4.64
N PHE A 222 -2.51 -19.94 -4.33
CA PHE A 222 -2.79 -21.33 -3.94
C PHE A 222 -3.65 -21.37 -2.67
N GLY A 223 -3.23 -20.71 -1.59
CA GLY A 223 -3.92 -20.74 -0.30
C GLY A 223 -5.32 -20.13 -0.37
N GLY A 224 -5.46 -18.97 -1.00
CA GLY A 224 -6.77 -18.32 -1.18
C GLY A 224 -7.71 -19.17 -2.03
N THR A 225 -7.22 -19.73 -3.14
CA THR A 225 -8.00 -20.62 -4.00
C THR A 225 -8.40 -21.89 -3.28
N LEU A 226 -7.49 -22.51 -2.51
CA LEU A 226 -7.79 -23.71 -1.73
C LEU A 226 -8.91 -23.45 -0.71
N VAL A 227 -8.81 -22.35 0.07
CA VAL A 227 -9.87 -21.99 1.03
C VAL A 227 -11.18 -21.71 0.32
N MET A 228 -11.16 -21.03 -0.83
CA MET A 228 -12.34 -20.75 -1.65
C MET A 228 -12.99 -22.05 -2.13
N VAL A 229 -12.22 -22.99 -2.67
CA VAL A 229 -12.75 -24.29 -3.15
C VAL A 229 -13.36 -25.09 -2.01
N LEU A 230 -12.69 -25.18 -0.87
CA LEU A 230 -13.22 -25.88 0.32
C LEU A 230 -14.47 -25.18 0.89
N ALA A 231 -14.53 -23.88 0.87
CA ALA A 231 -15.70 -23.13 1.31
C ALA A 231 -16.88 -23.32 0.33
N MET A 232 -16.64 -23.18 -0.98
CA MET A 232 -17.67 -23.36 -2.01
C MET A 232 -18.22 -24.79 -2.10
N SER A 233 -17.41 -25.80 -1.75
CA SER A 233 -17.89 -27.19 -1.70
C SER A 233 -19.05 -27.39 -0.70
N GLN A 234 -19.13 -26.57 0.37
CA GLN A 234 -20.23 -26.61 1.33
C GLN A 234 -21.56 -26.07 0.77
N PHE A 235 -21.50 -25.41 -0.38
CA PHE A 235 -22.66 -24.89 -1.13
C PHE A 235 -22.87 -25.65 -2.44
N GLY A 236 -22.27 -26.83 -2.63
CA GLY A 236 -22.31 -27.59 -3.88
C GLY A 236 -21.78 -26.82 -5.09
N PHE A 237 -20.89 -25.86 -4.90
CA PHE A 237 -20.37 -24.93 -5.91
C PHE A 237 -21.46 -24.06 -6.57
N SER A 238 -22.65 -23.93 -5.93
CA SER A 238 -23.74 -23.08 -6.40
C SER A 238 -23.59 -21.66 -5.83
N PHE A 239 -23.45 -20.69 -6.73
CA PHE A 239 -23.44 -19.28 -6.33
C PHE A 239 -24.83 -18.82 -5.86
N GLU A 240 -25.90 -19.37 -6.41
CA GLU A 240 -27.28 -19.11 -6.01
C GLU A 240 -27.53 -19.57 -4.56
N GLU A 241 -27.10 -20.79 -4.23
CA GLU A 241 -27.22 -21.34 -2.87
C GLU A 241 -26.43 -20.50 -1.86
N LEU A 242 -25.19 -20.13 -2.20
CA LEU A 242 -24.35 -19.26 -1.37
C LEU A 242 -25.04 -17.92 -1.10
N THR A 243 -25.51 -17.23 -2.14
CA THR A 243 -26.12 -15.90 -2.01
C THR A 243 -27.45 -15.96 -1.26
N THR A 244 -28.28 -16.97 -1.52
CA THR A 244 -29.55 -17.17 -0.81
C THR A 244 -29.31 -17.37 0.68
N ARG A 245 -28.38 -18.23 1.07
CA ARG A 245 -28.02 -18.44 2.49
C ARG A 245 -27.42 -17.17 3.11
N ALA A 246 -26.53 -16.49 2.38
CA ALA A 246 -25.90 -15.26 2.88
C ALA A 246 -26.93 -14.16 3.17
N ILE A 247 -27.90 -13.96 2.27
CA ILE A 247 -29.03 -13.04 2.47
C ILE A 247 -29.85 -13.41 3.70
N GLY A 248 -30.13 -14.71 3.86
CA GLY A 248 -30.95 -15.21 4.95
C GLY A 248 -30.38 -15.02 6.36
N VAL A 249 -29.04 -15.01 6.47
CA VAL A 249 -28.34 -14.94 7.77
C VAL A 249 -27.70 -13.59 8.09
N HIS A 250 -27.43 -12.76 7.07
CA HIS A 250 -26.75 -11.49 7.29
C HIS A 250 -27.74 -10.40 7.73
N LYS A 251 -27.32 -9.53 8.67
CA LYS A 251 -28.15 -8.42 9.20
C LYS A 251 -28.64 -7.43 8.13
N LEU A 252 -27.96 -7.32 7.00
CA LEU A 252 -28.36 -6.47 5.88
C LEU A 252 -29.42 -7.15 4.98
N GLY A 253 -29.64 -8.48 5.11
CA GLY A 253 -30.56 -9.20 4.25
C GLY A 253 -30.24 -8.98 2.77
N VAL A 254 -31.26 -8.71 1.95
CA VAL A 254 -31.14 -8.46 0.51
C VAL A 254 -30.18 -7.28 0.19
N LYS A 255 -30.05 -6.31 1.10
CA LYS A 255 -29.13 -5.18 0.90
C LYS A 255 -27.66 -5.62 0.82
N LEU A 256 -27.31 -6.82 1.30
CA LEU A 256 -25.95 -7.37 1.16
C LEU A 256 -25.48 -7.44 -0.31
N LEU A 257 -26.42 -7.73 -1.22
CA LEU A 257 -26.15 -7.83 -2.66
C LEU A 257 -26.51 -6.55 -3.43
N ASN A 258 -26.96 -5.51 -2.76
CA ASN A 258 -27.28 -4.23 -3.37
C ASN A 258 -26.22 -3.18 -2.99
N PRO A 259 -25.83 -2.27 -3.91
CA PRO A 259 -24.94 -1.16 -3.58
C PRO A 259 -25.62 -0.15 -2.66
N GLY A 260 -24.81 0.64 -1.93
CA GLY A 260 -25.29 1.76 -1.14
C GLY A 260 -25.31 1.54 0.38
N ASN A 261 -24.58 0.54 0.89
CA ASN A 261 -24.36 0.37 2.33
C ASN A 261 -23.17 1.21 2.83
N LEU A 262 -21.99 0.99 2.22
CA LEU A 262 -20.75 1.73 2.51
C LEU A 262 -20.60 2.95 1.60
N LEU A 263 -21.04 2.84 0.36
CA LEU A 263 -20.92 3.83 -0.72
C LEU A 263 -22.27 4.51 -1.02
N ALA A 264 -23.05 4.80 0.03
CA ALA A 264 -24.35 5.45 -0.11
C ALA A 264 -24.26 6.90 -0.61
N ASP A 265 -23.18 7.61 -0.24
CA ASP A 265 -22.95 8.98 -0.69
C ASP A 265 -22.18 9.02 -2.02
N PRO A 266 -22.75 9.60 -3.10
CA PRO A 266 -22.11 9.64 -4.41
C PRO A 266 -20.75 10.37 -4.42
N VAL A 267 -20.60 11.42 -3.61
CA VAL A 267 -19.34 12.19 -3.52
C VAL A 267 -18.23 11.31 -2.95
N THR A 268 -18.52 10.57 -1.89
CA THR A 268 -17.60 9.60 -1.30
C THR A 268 -17.26 8.49 -2.30
N ALA A 269 -18.25 7.94 -3.03
CA ALA A 269 -18.05 6.87 -4.00
C ALA A 269 -17.15 7.32 -5.17
N ILE A 270 -17.41 8.50 -5.74
CA ILE A 270 -16.61 9.07 -6.82
C ILE A 270 -15.20 9.40 -6.32
N SER A 271 -15.09 10.01 -5.14
CA SER A 271 -13.79 10.35 -4.54
C SER A 271 -12.94 9.10 -4.28
N LEU A 272 -13.56 8.02 -3.79
CA LEU A 272 -12.92 6.73 -3.63
C LEU A 272 -12.43 6.17 -4.98
N GLY A 273 -13.31 6.12 -5.98
CA GLY A 273 -12.99 5.63 -7.32
C GLY A 273 -11.80 6.36 -7.93
N LEU A 274 -11.79 7.68 -7.89
CA LEU A 274 -10.69 8.52 -8.37
C LEU A 274 -9.40 8.27 -7.56
N GLY A 275 -9.53 8.20 -6.23
CA GLY A 275 -8.40 7.95 -5.34
C GLY A 275 -7.73 6.61 -5.60
N LEU A 276 -8.50 5.54 -5.76
CA LEU A 276 -7.98 4.19 -5.99
C LEU A 276 -7.43 4.01 -7.40
N MET A 277 -8.15 4.47 -8.42
CA MET A 277 -7.74 4.36 -9.82
C MET A 277 -6.42 5.11 -10.09
N PHE A 278 -6.36 6.38 -9.73
CA PHE A 278 -5.20 7.23 -10.03
C PHE A 278 -4.10 7.10 -8.97
N GLY A 279 -4.45 6.74 -7.74
CA GLY A 279 -3.49 6.51 -6.67
C GLY A 279 -2.54 5.36 -6.96
N LEU A 280 -3.00 4.29 -7.60
CA LEU A 280 -2.15 3.19 -8.05
C LEU A 280 -0.94 3.69 -8.85
N ALA A 281 -1.17 4.63 -9.78
CA ALA A 281 -0.13 5.23 -10.59
C ALA A 281 0.78 6.24 -9.86
N GLY A 282 0.44 6.57 -8.62
CA GLY A 282 1.24 7.45 -7.74
C GLY A 282 1.98 6.72 -6.63
N LEU A 283 1.90 5.39 -6.54
CA LEU A 283 2.54 4.60 -5.48
C LEU A 283 4.03 4.38 -5.76
N PRO A 284 4.95 4.89 -4.92
CA PRO A 284 6.38 4.83 -5.19
C PRO A 284 6.92 3.40 -5.35
N HIS A 285 6.52 2.46 -4.49
CA HIS A 285 7.00 1.07 -4.51
C HIS A 285 6.52 0.31 -5.76
N ILE A 286 5.32 0.58 -6.26
CA ILE A 286 4.83 0.00 -7.52
C ILE A 286 5.58 0.59 -8.71
N LEU A 287 5.81 1.90 -8.71
CA LEU A 287 6.53 2.57 -9.79
C LEU A 287 7.98 2.08 -9.92
N MET A 288 8.65 1.74 -8.83
CA MET A 288 10.01 1.18 -8.85
C MET A 288 10.09 -0.17 -9.59
N ARG A 289 8.99 -0.95 -9.65
CA ARG A 289 8.94 -2.22 -10.37
C ARG A 289 9.12 -2.08 -11.88
N PHE A 290 8.83 -0.92 -12.45
CA PHE A 290 9.04 -0.67 -13.89
C PHE A 290 10.53 -0.55 -14.25
N PHE A 291 11.40 -0.31 -13.28
CA PHE A 291 12.85 -0.20 -13.51
C PHE A 291 13.60 -1.54 -13.35
N THR A 292 12.93 -2.58 -12.86
CA THR A 292 13.54 -3.90 -12.67
C THR A 292 13.60 -4.74 -13.94
N VAL A 293 12.85 -4.38 -14.98
CA VAL A 293 12.77 -5.12 -16.25
C VAL A 293 13.76 -4.60 -17.29
N THR A 294 14.08 -5.43 -18.27
CA THR A 294 15.10 -5.15 -19.28
C THR A 294 14.74 -4.00 -20.23
N ASN A 295 13.46 -3.88 -20.61
CA ASN A 295 13.01 -2.91 -21.62
C ASN A 295 11.53 -2.55 -21.45
N ALA A 296 11.06 -1.58 -22.23
CA ALA A 296 9.67 -1.08 -22.21
C ALA A 296 8.62 -2.16 -22.54
N LYS A 297 8.91 -3.07 -23.49
CA LYS A 297 8.01 -4.17 -23.84
C LYS A 297 7.80 -5.12 -22.66
N GLU A 298 8.86 -5.45 -21.93
CA GLU A 298 8.76 -6.27 -20.72
C GLU A 298 8.05 -5.52 -19.58
N ALA A 299 8.19 -4.19 -19.47
CA ALA A 299 7.42 -3.39 -18.54
C ALA A 299 5.92 -3.47 -18.81
N ARG A 300 5.50 -3.29 -20.07
CA ARG A 300 4.09 -3.43 -20.47
C ARG A 300 3.56 -4.84 -20.25
N LYS A 301 4.34 -5.85 -20.61
CA LYS A 301 3.99 -7.26 -20.41
C LYS A 301 3.81 -7.59 -18.92
N SER A 302 4.63 -7.02 -18.03
CA SER A 302 4.49 -7.24 -16.60
C SER A 302 3.17 -6.70 -16.05
N VAL A 303 2.70 -5.55 -16.53
CA VAL A 303 1.38 -5.00 -16.13
C VAL A 303 0.23 -5.90 -16.60
N LEU A 304 0.32 -6.44 -17.81
CA LEU A 304 -0.70 -7.36 -18.35
C LEU A 304 -0.84 -8.62 -17.47
N TYR A 305 0.29 -9.25 -17.11
CA TYR A 305 0.27 -10.41 -16.21
C TYR A 305 -0.22 -10.04 -14.82
N ALA A 306 0.25 -8.93 -14.25
CA ALA A 306 -0.21 -8.46 -12.94
C ALA A 306 -1.73 -8.23 -12.94
N SER A 307 -2.27 -7.56 -13.98
CA SER A 307 -3.70 -7.30 -14.09
C SER A 307 -4.53 -8.58 -14.09
N GLY A 308 -4.14 -9.59 -14.87
CA GLY A 308 -4.86 -10.87 -14.92
C GLY A 308 -4.85 -11.59 -13.56
N ILE A 309 -3.69 -11.64 -12.90
CA ILE A 309 -3.53 -12.28 -11.60
C ILE A 309 -4.35 -11.56 -10.52
N VAL A 310 -4.28 -10.23 -10.48
CA VAL A 310 -5.02 -9.41 -9.50
C VAL A 310 -6.53 -9.54 -9.71
N ALA A 311 -7.01 -9.51 -10.97
CA ALA A 311 -8.43 -9.72 -11.29
C ALA A 311 -8.93 -11.07 -10.78
N TYR A 312 -8.19 -12.14 -11.04
CA TYR A 312 -8.52 -13.48 -10.54
C TYR A 312 -8.61 -13.47 -9.01
N PHE A 313 -7.59 -12.95 -8.34
CA PHE A 313 -7.52 -13.01 -6.88
C PHE A 313 -8.60 -12.14 -6.20
N PHE A 314 -9.01 -11.03 -6.78
CA PHE A 314 -10.12 -10.22 -6.27
C PHE A 314 -11.45 -11.00 -6.28
N ASN A 315 -11.71 -11.79 -7.33
CA ASN A 315 -12.87 -12.68 -7.37
C ASN A 315 -12.78 -13.78 -6.29
N VAL A 316 -11.61 -14.37 -6.08
CA VAL A 316 -11.39 -15.31 -4.97
C VAL A 316 -11.72 -14.66 -3.64
N VAL A 317 -11.20 -13.46 -3.35
CA VAL A 317 -11.44 -12.72 -2.11
C VAL A 317 -12.91 -12.35 -1.91
N ALA A 318 -13.62 -11.99 -2.98
CA ALA A 318 -15.04 -11.72 -2.92
C ALA A 318 -15.84 -12.97 -2.50
N LEU A 319 -15.53 -14.11 -3.09
CA LEU A 319 -16.16 -15.40 -2.71
C LEU A 319 -15.80 -15.79 -1.28
N LEU A 320 -14.54 -15.61 -0.85
CA LEU A 320 -14.15 -15.86 0.55
C LEU A 320 -15.01 -15.03 1.53
N GLY A 321 -15.23 -13.75 1.23
CA GLY A 321 -16.04 -12.88 2.09
C GLY A 321 -17.50 -13.30 2.15
N LEU A 322 -18.11 -13.66 1.01
CA LEU A 322 -19.50 -14.18 0.99
C LEU A 322 -19.64 -15.52 1.68
N CYS A 323 -18.73 -16.48 1.47
CA CYS A 323 -18.72 -17.75 2.19
C CYS A 323 -18.57 -17.54 3.69
N ALA A 324 -17.75 -16.58 4.11
CA ALA A 324 -17.58 -16.26 5.52
C ALA A 324 -18.86 -15.74 6.17
N VAL A 325 -19.74 -15.05 5.45
CA VAL A 325 -21.04 -14.61 5.99
C VAL A 325 -21.82 -15.79 6.56
N VAL A 326 -21.82 -16.90 5.85
CA VAL A 326 -22.57 -18.11 6.27
C VAL A 326 -21.75 -18.95 7.24
N ILE A 327 -20.49 -19.27 6.90
CA ILE A 327 -19.68 -20.25 7.62
C ILE A 327 -19.14 -19.67 8.93
N VAL A 328 -18.60 -18.45 8.90
CA VAL A 328 -18.04 -17.77 10.08
C VAL A 328 -19.13 -17.04 10.85
N GLY A 329 -20.01 -16.33 10.14
CA GLY A 329 -21.04 -15.47 10.73
C GLY A 329 -22.08 -16.20 11.56
N GLN A 330 -22.25 -17.52 11.37
CA GLN A 330 -23.21 -18.35 12.12
C GLN A 330 -22.54 -19.25 13.17
N ASN A 331 -21.22 -19.16 13.36
CA ASN A 331 -20.51 -20.02 14.31
C ASN A 331 -20.04 -19.20 15.52
N PRO A 332 -20.62 -19.45 16.73
CA PRO A 332 -20.30 -18.70 17.94
C PRO A 332 -18.82 -18.78 18.35
N ASN A 333 -18.11 -19.84 17.94
CA ASN A 333 -16.69 -20.04 18.28
C ASN A 333 -15.75 -18.99 17.68
N PHE A 334 -16.21 -18.18 16.74
CA PHE A 334 -15.41 -17.13 16.10
C PHE A 334 -15.69 -15.72 16.65
N PHE A 335 -16.60 -15.63 17.64
CA PHE A 335 -16.96 -14.37 18.27
C PHE A 335 -16.49 -14.31 19.72
N GLU A 336 -16.11 -13.11 20.17
CA GLU A 336 -15.83 -12.84 21.58
C GLU A 336 -17.10 -13.16 22.39
N GLU A 337 -16.94 -13.83 23.53
CA GLU A 337 -18.04 -14.26 24.41
C GLU A 337 -19.08 -15.20 23.74
N GLY A 338 -18.77 -15.75 22.56
CA GLY A 338 -19.69 -16.64 21.83
C GLY A 338 -20.94 -15.95 21.25
N GLN A 339 -20.98 -14.62 21.21
CA GLN A 339 -22.13 -13.85 20.73
C GLN A 339 -22.09 -13.68 19.21
N ILE A 340 -22.91 -14.41 18.49
CA ILE A 340 -23.09 -14.29 17.03
C ILE A 340 -23.43 -12.83 16.67
N GLY A 341 -22.71 -12.25 15.70
CA GLY A 341 -22.87 -10.84 15.30
C GLY A 341 -22.13 -9.85 16.19
N GLY A 342 -21.45 -10.32 17.23
CA GLY A 342 -20.57 -9.54 18.11
C GLY A 342 -19.19 -9.26 17.48
N LYS A 343 -18.20 -9.03 18.33
CA LYS A 343 -16.81 -8.80 17.88
C LYS A 343 -16.16 -10.10 17.44
N ILE A 344 -15.56 -10.09 16.26
CA ILE A 344 -14.75 -11.19 15.74
C ILE A 344 -13.46 -11.31 16.56
N ILE A 345 -13.14 -12.53 16.98
CA ILE A 345 -11.92 -12.86 17.71
C ILE A 345 -10.68 -12.44 16.92
N GLY A 346 -9.76 -11.69 17.53
CA GLY A 346 -8.56 -11.14 16.87
C GLY A 346 -8.80 -9.89 16.04
N GLY A 347 -10.06 -9.42 15.93
CA GLY A 347 -10.46 -8.23 15.20
C GLY A 347 -11.14 -8.51 13.85
N GLY A 348 -11.87 -7.52 13.35
CA GLY A 348 -12.69 -7.66 12.13
C GLY A 348 -11.93 -8.09 10.87
N ASN A 349 -10.64 -7.78 10.76
CA ASN A 349 -9.83 -8.21 9.62
C ASN A 349 -9.50 -9.72 9.62
N MET A 350 -9.80 -10.45 10.69
CA MET A 350 -9.44 -11.88 10.82
C MET A 350 -10.47 -12.85 10.22
N VAL A 351 -11.52 -12.35 9.58
CA VAL A 351 -12.58 -13.15 8.95
C VAL A 351 -12.02 -14.23 8.00
N ALA A 352 -11.05 -13.89 7.14
CA ALA A 352 -10.43 -14.86 6.23
C ALA A 352 -9.70 -15.98 6.97
N MET A 353 -9.08 -15.68 8.13
CA MET A 353 -8.39 -16.65 8.96
C MET A 353 -9.37 -17.60 9.64
N HIS A 354 -10.48 -17.08 10.16
CA HIS A 354 -11.55 -17.90 10.72
C HIS A 354 -12.22 -18.78 9.68
N LEU A 355 -12.41 -18.29 8.45
CA LEU A 355 -12.92 -19.11 7.35
C LEU A 355 -11.95 -20.27 7.06
N ALA A 356 -10.65 -20.00 6.97
CA ALA A 356 -9.66 -21.06 6.77
C ALA A 356 -9.70 -22.11 7.89
N LYS A 357 -9.85 -21.68 9.15
CA LYS A 357 -10.02 -22.59 10.29
C LYS A 357 -11.30 -23.41 10.17
N ALA A 358 -12.40 -22.81 9.76
CA ALA A 358 -13.69 -23.49 9.65
C ALA A 358 -13.70 -24.58 8.58
N VAL A 359 -13.00 -24.37 7.44
CA VAL A 359 -13.01 -25.30 6.30
C VAL A 359 -11.85 -26.29 6.28
N GLY A 360 -10.74 -26.00 6.97
CA GLY A 360 -9.52 -26.84 6.93
C GLY A 360 -8.78 -26.96 8.26
N GLY A 361 -9.44 -26.55 9.36
CA GLY A 361 -8.89 -26.68 10.71
C GLY A 361 -7.64 -25.83 10.98
N ASP A 362 -6.92 -26.20 12.04
CA ASP A 362 -5.77 -25.44 12.52
C ASP A 362 -4.57 -25.46 11.55
N MET A 363 -4.44 -26.53 10.74
CA MET A 363 -3.38 -26.62 9.72
C MET A 363 -3.56 -25.55 8.64
N LEU A 364 -4.78 -25.39 8.12
CA LEU A 364 -5.07 -24.41 7.07
C LEU A 364 -5.06 -22.99 7.63
N LEU A 365 -5.52 -22.79 8.89
CA LEU A 365 -5.35 -21.54 9.61
C LEU A 365 -3.86 -21.15 9.70
N GLY A 366 -3.00 -22.05 10.15
CA GLY A 366 -1.55 -21.80 10.29
C GLY A 366 -0.89 -21.49 8.94
N PHE A 367 -1.22 -22.28 7.90
CA PHE A 367 -0.72 -22.05 6.55
C PHE A 367 -1.14 -20.68 6.00
N LEU A 368 -2.45 -20.36 6.00
CA LEU A 368 -2.93 -19.08 5.45
C LEU A 368 -2.43 -17.88 6.26
N SER A 369 -2.30 -18.04 7.58
CA SER A 369 -1.72 -17.01 8.46
C SER A 369 -0.25 -16.76 8.15
N ALA A 370 0.53 -17.82 7.89
CA ALA A 370 1.93 -17.69 7.47
C ALA A 370 2.06 -17.00 6.12
N VAL A 371 1.21 -17.35 5.16
CA VAL A 371 1.15 -16.71 3.84
C VAL A 371 0.78 -15.23 3.97
N ALA A 372 -0.24 -14.90 4.80
CA ALA A 372 -0.62 -13.53 5.06
C ALA A 372 0.51 -12.72 5.70
N PHE A 373 1.20 -13.30 6.69
CA PHE A 373 2.33 -12.64 7.35
C PHE A 373 3.53 -12.43 6.42
N ALA A 374 3.90 -13.45 5.65
CA ALA A 374 4.93 -13.32 4.61
C ALA A 374 4.57 -12.25 3.58
N THR A 375 3.27 -12.15 3.27
CA THR A 375 2.71 -11.10 2.40
C THR A 375 2.92 -9.71 3.00
N ILE A 376 2.64 -9.52 4.28
CA ILE A 376 2.85 -8.26 4.98
C ILE A 376 4.33 -7.89 4.97
N LEU A 377 5.21 -8.81 5.40
CA LEU A 377 6.66 -8.55 5.44
C LEU A 377 7.22 -8.15 4.07
N ALA A 378 6.78 -8.81 3.01
CA ALA A 378 7.25 -8.53 1.67
C ALA A 378 6.77 -7.15 1.14
N VAL A 379 5.51 -6.78 1.39
CA VAL A 379 4.98 -5.45 1.02
C VAL A 379 5.65 -4.35 1.82
N VAL A 380 5.81 -4.57 3.13
CA VAL A 380 6.53 -3.65 4.01
C VAL A 380 7.97 -3.44 3.54
N SER A 381 8.64 -4.51 3.08
CA SER A 381 9.98 -4.41 2.49
C SER A 381 10.00 -3.51 1.25
N GLY A 382 9.05 -3.67 0.33
CA GLY A 382 8.91 -2.81 -0.84
C GLY A 382 8.64 -1.34 -0.50
N LEU A 383 7.73 -1.11 0.44
CA LEU A 383 7.40 0.24 0.94
C LEU A 383 8.59 0.91 1.63
N ALA A 384 9.24 0.17 2.54
CA ALA A 384 10.39 0.69 3.26
C ALA A 384 11.59 0.95 2.34
N LEU A 385 11.82 0.11 1.33
CA LEU A 385 12.82 0.33 0.30
C LEU A 385 12.50 1.60 -0.52
N ALA A 386 11.25 1.80 -0.91
CA ALA A 386 10.84 3.00 -1.63
C ALA A 386 11.01 4.27 -0.79
N GLY A 387 10.61 4.25 0.48
CA GLY A 387 10.82 5.37 1.40
C GLY A 387 12.30 5.62 1.70
N ALA A 388 13.06 4.57 1.92
CA ALA A 388 14.50 4.67 2.14
C ALA A 388 15.23 5.21 0.90
N SER A 389 14.82 4.81 -0.32
CA SER A 389 15.35 5.35 -1.58
C SER A 389 15.04 6.84 -1.75
N ALA A 390 13.86 7.28 -1.37
CA ALA A 390 13.51 8.70 -1.38
C ALA A 390 14.42 9.53 -0.46
N ILE A 391 14.78 8.98 0.71
CA ILE A 391 15.71 9.66 1.64
C ILE A 391 17.16 9.55 1.15
N SER A 392 17.64 8.33 0.83
CA SER A 392 19.06 8.10 0.54
C SER A 392 19.45 8.52 -0.87
N HIS A 393 18.68 8.14 -1.88
CA HIS A 393 18.98 8.47 -3.26
C HIS A 393 18.53 9.91 -3.61
N ASP A 394 17.24 10.22 -3.44
CA ASP A 394 16.71 11.50 -3.91
C ASP A 394 17.18 12.67 -3.03
N LEU A 395 16.99 12.60 -1.70
CA LEU A 395 17.37 13.72 -0.83
C LEU A 395 18.87 13.75 -0.52
N TYR A 396 19.45 12.66 0.00
CA TYR A 396 20.84 12.68 0.44
C TYR A 396 21.81 12.72 -0.73
N SER A 397 21.75 11.74 -1.65
CA SER A 397 22.72 11.62 -2.74
C SER A 397 22.55 12.73 -3.77
N ARG A 398 21.33 12.98 -4.27
CA ARG A 398 21.09 13.91 -5.38
C ARG A 398 20.91 15.36 -4.95
N VAL A 399 20.19 15.63 -3.84
CA VAL A 399 19.92 17.01 -3.42
C VAL A 399 21.03 17.55 -2.51
N ILE A 400 21.36 16.82 -1.41
CA ILE A 400 22.31 17.31 -0.41
C ILE A 400 23.75 17.17 -0.92
N LYS A 401 24.12 16.00 -1.43
CA LYS A 401 25.48 15.71 -1.93
C LYS A 401 25.67 16.03 -3.42
N GLN A 402 24.65 16.46 -4.12
CA GLN A 402 24.71 16.85 -5.55
C GLN A 402 25.36 15.79 -6.45
N GLY A 403 25.11 14.51 -6.15
CA GLY A 403 25.65 13.37 -6.90
C GLY A 403 27.06 12.92 -6.50
N THR A 404 27.68 13.53 -5.49
CA THR A 404 29.05 13.18 -5.02
C THR A 404 29.05 12.15 -3.88
N ALA A 405 27.89 11.62 -3.48
CA ALA A 405 27.80 10.61 -2.43
C ALA A 405 28.46 9.30 -2.86
N SER A 406 29.24 8.69 -1.97
CA SER A 406 29.72 7.32 -2.19
C SER A 406 28.60 6.31 -2.02
N GLU A 407 28.64 5.19 -2.75
CA GLU A 407 27.65 4.10 -2.63
C GLU A 407 27.52 3.60 -1.19
N ILE A 408 28.62 3.48 -0.46
CA ILE A 408 28.64 3.06 0.95
C ILE A 408 27.86 4.04 1.82
N SER A 409 28.03 5.35 1.62
CA SER A 409 27.33 6.38 2.39
C SER A 409 25.83 6.40 2.07
N GLU A 410 25.47 6.24 0.80
CA GLU A 410 24.09 6.16 0.34
C GLU A 410 23.36 4.94 0.94
N LEU A 411 23.98 3.75 0.91
CA LEU A 411 23.44 2.53 1.53
C LEU A 411 23.32 2.63 3.06
N ARG A 412 24.27 3.32 3.72
CA ARG A 412 24.19 3.57 5.17
C ARG A 412 22.99 4.45 5.51
N VAL A 413 22.80 5.55 4.78
CA VAL A 413 21.62 6.43 4.95
C VAL A 413 20.33 5.67 4.68
N SER A 414 20.29 4.82 3.66
CA SER A 414 19.13 3.97 3.35
C SER A 414 18.76 3.06 4.54
N ARG A 415 19.73 2.41 5.18
CA ARG A 415 19.49 1.56 6.36
C ARG A 415 18.94 2.34 7.55
N PHE A 416 19.48 3.51 7.87
CA PHE A 416 18.95 4.36 8.93
C PHE A 416 17.54 4.86 8.63
N ALA A 417 17.27 5.24 7.39
CA ALA A 417 15.95 5.65 6.94
C ALA A 417 14.91 4.52 7.09
N THR A 418 15.30 3.28 6.76
CA THR A 418 14.45 2.09 6.95
C THR A 418 14.06 1.89 8.41
N ILE A 419 15.03 2.00 9.33
CA ILE A 419 14.78 1.87 10.78
C ILE A 419 13.83 2.98 11.26
N GLY A 420 14.07 4.22 10.85
CA GLY A 420 13.21 5.35 11.20
C GLY A 420 11.77 5.18 10.72
N LEU A 421 11.58 4.73 9.47
CA LEU A 421 10.26 4.42 8.92
C LEU A 421 9.57 3.28 9.69
N GLY A 422 10.33 2.26 10.09
CA GLY A 422 9.81 1.15 10.90
C GLY A 422 9.30 1.62 12.26
N ILE A 423 10.04 2.46 12.96
CA ILE A 423 9.63 3.03 14.25
C ILE A 423 8.34 3.87 14.09
N ILE A 424 8.28 4.73 13.06
CA ILE A 424 7.09 5.54 12.77
C ILE A 424 5.89 4.63 12.50
N ALA A 425 6.06 3.57 11.72
CA ALA A 425 4.98 2.64 11.39
C ALA A 425 4.45 1.89 12.63
N VAL A 426 5.32 1.50 13.57
CA VAL A 426 4.91 0.88 14.84
C VAL A 426 4.12 1.88 15.69
N VAL A 427 4.65 3.07 15.91
CA VAL A 427 3.99 4.10 16.74
C VAL A 427 2.62 4.47 16.18
N LEU A 428 2.53 4.72 14.88
CA LEU A 428 1.25 5.03 14.25
C LEU A 428 0.31 3.82 14.24
N GLY A 429 0.83 2.60 14.06
CA GLY A 429 0.03 1.37 14.06
C GLY A 429 -0.73 1.15 15.36
N LEU A 430 -0.21 1.63 16.51
CA LEU A 430 -0.91 1.57 17.79
C LEU A 430 -2.22 2.41 17.79
N LEU A 431 -2.25 3.52 17.06
CA LEU A 431 -3.40 4.41 17.00
C LEU A 431 -4.54 3.87 16.11
N PHE A 432 -4.22 2.99 15.17
CA PHE A 432 -5.14 2.55 14.11
C PHE A 432 -5.62 1.09 14.26
N GLU A 433 -5.43 0.44 15.42
CA GLU A 433 -5.75 -0.98 15.66
C GLU A 433 -7.14 -1.41 15.18
N LYS A 434 -8.15 -0.57 15.37
CA LYS A 434 -9.56 -0.91 15.10
C LYS A 434 -10.00 -0.70 13.65
N MET A 435 -9.11 -0.21 12.78
CA MET A 435 -9.48 0.12 11.41
C MET A 435 -9.34 -1.07 10.46
N ASN A 436 -10.18 -1.08 9.43
CA ASN A 436 -10.05 -2.02 8.32
C ASN A 436 -8.80 -1.70 7.49
N VAL A 437 -7.98 -2.73 7.23
CA VAL A 437 -6.68 -2.58 6.54
C VAL A 437 -6.87 -2.09 5.10
N ALA A 438 -7.89 -2.56 4.37
CA ALA A 438 -8.14 -2.12 2.99
C ALA A 438 -8.56 -0.65 2.94
N PHE A 439 -9.35 -0.20 3.91
CA PHE A 439 -9.73 1.20 4.03
C PHE A 439 -8.52 2.11 4.28
N MET A 440 -7.60 1.72 5.17
CA MET A 440 -6.38 2.49 5.42
C MET A 440 -5.46 2.57 4.19
N VAL A 441 -5.35 1.47 3.44
CA VAL A 441 -4.63 1.46 2.16
C VAL A 441 -5.29 2.42 1.16
N ALA A 442 -6.62 2.47 1.12
CA ALA A 442 -7.32 3.41 0.25
C ALA A 442 -7.03 4.88 0.57
N LEU A 443 -6.79 5.22 1.84
CA LEU A 443 -6.33 6.57 2.21
C LEU A 443 -4.94 6.89 1.62
N ALA A 444 -4.00 5.92 1.68
CA ALA A 444 -2.67 6.08 1.07
C ALA A 444 -2.77 6.30 -0.46
N PHE A 445 -3.67 5.58 -1.13
CA PHE A 445 -3.96 5.76 -2.56
C PHE A 445 -4.54 7.15 -2.83
N GLY A 446 -5.49 7.63 -2.03
CA GLY A 446 -6.06 8.97 -2.15
C GLY A 446 -5.00 10.07 -2.06
N VAL A 447 -4.04 9.95 -1.14
CA VAL A 447 -2.89 10.86 -1.03
C VAL A 447 -1.99 10.75 -2.25
N ALA A 448 -1.67 9.54 -2.72
CA ALA A 448 -0.85 9.31 -3.90
C ALA A 448 -1.50 9.86 -5.19
N ALA A 449 -2.83 9.70 -5.34
CA ALA A 449 -3.61 10.27 -6.44
C ALA A 449 -3.56 11.79 -6.49
N SER A 450 -3.42 12.42 -5.34
CA SER A 450 -3.45 13.88 -5.22
C SER A 450 -2.07 14.53 -5.30
N ALA A 451 -1.04 13.88 -4.74
CA ALA A 451 0.31 14.44 -4.65
C ALA A 451 1.22 13.99 -5.81
N ASN A 452 1.27 12.67 -6.08
CA ASN A 452 2.25 12.07 -7.00
C ASN A 452 1.73 11.99 -8.43
N PHE A 453 0.51 11.47 -8.62
CA PHE A 453 -0.05 11.20 -9.93
C PHE A 453 -0.16 12.46 -10.81
N PRO A 454 -0.69 13.62 -10.36
CA PRO A 454 -0.81 14.81 -11.20
C PRO A 454 0.54 15.29 -11.73
N VAL A 455 1.56 15.32 -10.88
CA VAL A 455 2.92 15.74 -11.29
C VAL A 455 3.52 14.72 -12.26
N LEU A 456 3.37 13.44 -12.00
CA LEU A 456 3.91 12.36 -12.83
C LEU A 456 3.29 12.37 -14.23
N ILE A 457 1.95 12.38 -14.34
CA ILE A 457 1.28 12.33 -15.64
C ILE A 457 1.53 13.61 -16.45
N MET A 458 1.49 14.78 -15.80
CA MET A 458 1.77 16.04 -16.47
C MET A 458 3.23 16.17 -16.91
N SER A 459 4.19 15.57 -16.18
CA SER A 459 5.60 15.57 -16.60
C SER A 459 5.82 14.79 -17.89
N MET A 460 5.08 13.71 -18.11
CA MET A 460 5.20 12.84 -19.28
C MET A 460 4.41 13.32 -20.51
N TYR A 461 3.28 14.03 -20.28
CA TYR A 461 2.33 14.31 -21.34
C TYR A 461 2.12 15.79 -21.67
N TRP A 462 2.47 16.70 -20.75
CA TRP A 462 2.17 18.11 -20.95
C TRP A 462 3.42 18.97 -21.10
N LYS A 463 3.65 19.49 -22.30
CA LYS A 463 4.76 20.41 -22.64
C LYS A 463 4.81 21.63 -21.72
N GLY A 464 3.65 22.14 -21.29
CA GLY A 464 3.54 23.37 -20.50
C GLY A 464 4.05 23.27 -19.07
N LEU A 465 4.27 22.07 -18.52
CA LEU A 465 4.71 21.88 -17.15
C LEU A 465 6.08 22.54 -16.90
N THR A 466 6.16 23.33 -15.82
CA THR A 466 7.38 23.95 -15.30
C THR A 466 7.73 23.44 -13.90
N THR A 467 8.95 23.62 -13.47
CA THR A 467 9.40 23.30 -12.11
C THR A 467 8.53 23.95 -11.04
N ARG A 468 8.18 25.23 -11.19
CA ARG A 468 7.31 25.94 -10.22
C ARG A 468 5.90 25.34 -10.17
N GLY A 469 5.34 25.00 -11.33
CA GLY A 469 4.04 24.35 -11.42
C GLY A 469 4.03 22.96 -10.79
N ALA A 470 5.04 22.15 -11.08
CA ALA A 470 5.18 20.80 -10.50
C ALA A 470 5.25 20.84 -8.96
N ILE A 471 6.03 21.76 -8.40
CA ILE A 471 6.19 21.93 -6.95
C ILE A 471 4.88 22.44 -6.32
N ALA A 472 4.25 23.46 -6.90
CA ALA A 472 3.02 24.03 -6.39
C ALA A 472 1.90 22.98 -6.36
N GLY A 473 1.69 22.23 -7.45
CA GLY A 473 0.67 21.19 -7.49
C GLY A 473 0.99 19.99 -6.61
N GLY A 474 2.24 19.53 -6.59
CA GLY A 474 2.65 18.41 -5.75
C GLY A 474 2.45 18.69 -4.25
N TYR A 475 2.90 19.84 -3.76
CA TYR A 475 2.68 20.22 -2.35
C TYR A 475 1.22 20.56 -2.04
N LEU A 476 0.51 21.28 -2.91
CA LEU A 476 -0.89 21.59 -2.67
C LEU A 476 -1.74 20.30 -2.65
N GLY A 477 -1.50 19.37 -3.58
CA GLY A 477 -2.13 18.07 -3.58
C GLY A 477 -1.83 17.27 -2.33
N LEU A 478 -0.57 17.24 -1.89
CA LEU A 478 -0.15 16.54 -0.67
C LEU A 478 -0.82 17.14 0.57
N VAL A 479 -0.67 18.45 0.78
CA VAL A 479 -1.18 19.13 1.98
C VAL A 479 -2.69 19.06 2.05
N SER A 480 -3.39 19.33 0.94
CA SER A 480 -4.85 19.24 0.91
C SER A 480 -5.34 17.81 1.16
N ALA A 481 -4.73 16.80 0.54
CA ALA A 481 -5.14 15.40 0.74
C ALA A 481 -4.94 14.97 2.20
N VAL A 482 -3.77 15.22 2.78
CA VAL A 482 -3.49 14.86 4.18
C VAL A 482 -4.40 15.60 5.14
N THR A 483 -4.60 16.91 4.94
CA THR A 483 -5.51 17.72 5.78
C THR A 483 -6.94 17.17 5.72
N LEU A 484 -7.48 16.91 4.53
CA LEU A 484 -8.83 16.38 4.38
C LEU A 484 -8.96 14.97 4.99
N VAL A 485 -7.93 14.10 4.89
CA VAL A 485 -7.92 12.79 5.57
C VAL A 485 -7.95 12.96 7.09
N VAL A 486 -7.13 13.84 7.65
CA VAL A 486 -7.11 14.07 9.11
C VAL A 486 -8.45 14.62 9.60
N LEU A 487 -9.07 15.54 8.87
CA LEU A 487 -10.36 16.16 9.21
C LEU A 487 -11.58 15.27 8.90
N SER A 488 -11.38 14.12 8.24
CA SER A 488 -12.45 13.20 7.84
C SER A 488 -13.00 12.41 9.02
N LYS A 489 -14.20 11.85 8.84
CA LYS A 489 -14.81 10.94 9.81
C LYS A 489 -13.86 9.81 10.22
N SER A 490 -13.06 9.31 9.29
CA SER A 490 -12.16 8.17 9.50
C SER A 490 -11.07 8.44 10.53
N VAL A 491 -10.51 9.64 10.55
CA VAL A 491 -9.43 10.00 11.49
C VAL A 491 -9.97 10.89 12.61
N TRP A 492 -10.67 11.98 12.28
CA TRP A 492 -11.16 12.95 13.24
C TRP A 492 -12.10 12.34 14.29
N VAL A 493 -13.05 11.53 13.84
CA VAL A 493 -14.01 10.86 14.73
C VAL A 493 -13.48 9.52 15.22
N SER A 494 -13.10 8.61 14.29
CA SER A 494 -12.83 7.21 14.65
C SER A 494 -11.50 7.01 15.37
N VAL A 495 -10.49 7.87 15.14
CA VAL A 495 -9.15 7.77 15.76
C VAL A 495 -8.96 8.82 16.84
N LEU A 496 -9.29 10.09 16.57
CA LEU A 496 -9.07 11.19 17.50
C LEU A 496 -10.21 11.37 18.51
N GLY A 497 -11.38 10.72 18.31
CA GLY A 497 -12.48 10.67 19.28
C GLY A 497 -13.37 11.92 19.31
N TYR A 498 -13.29 12.81 18.32
CA TYR A 498 -14.19 13.97 18.24
C TYR A 498 -15.61 13.54 17.82
N ALA A 499 -16.62 14.32 18.22
CA ALA A 499 -18.03 13.98 18.01
C ALA A 499 -18.45 14.01 16.54
N GLU A 500 -17.99 15.02 15.78
CA GLU A 500 -18.38 15.23 14.39
C GLU A 500 -17.17 15.54 13.51
N PRO A 501 -17.15 15.08 12.24
CA PRO A 501 -16.07 15.35 11.32
C PRO A 501 -16.16 16.79 10.79
N ILE A 502 -15.00 17.46 10.63
CA ILE A 502 -14.93 18.76 9.96
C ILE A 502 -15.11 18.58 8.45
N PHE A 503 -14.51 17.51 7.89
CA PHE A 503 -14.69 17.13 6.50
C PHE A 503 -15.65 15.93 6.43
N PRO A 504 -16.85 16.09 5.81
CA PRO A 504 -17.92 15.09 5.90
C PRO A 504 -17.64 13.81 5.13
N TYR A 505 -16.71 13.84 4.16
CA TYR A 505 -16.39 12.71 3.31
C TYR A 505 -15.21 11.90 3.84
N THR A 506 -15.12 10.63 3.43
CA THR A 506 -14.06 9.72 3.88
C THR A 506 -12.82 9.74 2.99
N GLN A 507 -12.94 10.22 1.76
CA GLN A 507 -11.87 10.19 0.76
C GLN A 507 -11.60 11.60 0.19
N PRO A 508 -10.33 12.03 0.07
CA PRO A 508 -9.99 13.39 -0.31
C PRO A 508 -9.89 13.63 -1.83
N ALA A 509 -9.74 12.55 -2.64
CA ALA A 509 -9.20 12.65 -3.99
C ALA A 509 -10.04 13.51 -4.95
N LEU A 510 -11.38 13.51 -4.82
CA LEU A 510 -12.26 14.36 -5.65
C LEU A 510 -11.97 15.85 -5.48
N PHE A 511 -11.48 16.27 -4.33
CA PHE A 511 -11.18 17.66 -4.01
C PHE A 511 -9.69 17.97 -4.21
N SER A 512 -8.82 17.16 -3.64
CA SER A 512 -7.37 17.41 -3.61
C SER A 512 -6.67 17.16 -4.95
N MET A 513 -7.11 16.16 -5.73
CA MET A 513 -6.49 15.86 -7.02
C MET A 513 -6.78 16.95 -8.08
N PRO A 514 -8.04 17.42 -8.30
CA PRO A 514 -8.29 18.55 -9.19
C PRO A 514 -7.59 19.83 -8.75
N LEU A 515 -7.50 20.09 -7.44
CA LEU A 515 -6.78 21.22 -6.90
C LEU A 515 -5.29 21.18 -7.27
N ALA A 516 -4.66 19.99 -7.21
CA ALA A 516 -3.27 19.79 -7.64
C ALA A 516 -3.11 20.06 -9.14
N PHE A 517 -3.98 19.53 -10.01
CA PHE A 517 -3.95 19.81 -11.44
C PHE A 517 -4.14 21.29 -11.76
N LEU A 518 -5.10 21.94 -11.12
CA LEU A 518 -5.32 23.38 -11.29
C LEU A 518 -4.07 24.19 -10.90
N ALA A 519 -3.46 23.90 -9.76
CA ALA A 519 -2.23 24.56 -9.33
C ALA A 519 -1.09 24.34 -10.34
N ILE A 520 -0.89 23.09 -10.83
CA ILE A 520 0.10 22.79 -11.87
C ILE A 520 -0.14 23.68 -13.10
N ILE A 521 -1.36 23.70 -13.60
CA ILE A 521 -1.71 24.39 -14.85
C ILE A 521 -1.56 25.91 -14.69
N LEU A 522 -2.14 26.48 -13.63
CA LEU A 522 -2.12 27.92 -13.40
C LEU A 522 -0.70 28.44 -13.18
N VAL A 523 0.04 27.81 -12.25
CA VAL A 523 1.41 28.25 -11.94
C VAL A 523 2.33 28.06 -13.13
N SER A 524 2.23 26.95 -13.88
CA SER A 524 3.04 26.73 -15.08
C SER A 524 2.73 27.72 -16.20
N LYS A 525 1.44 28.07 -16.42
CA LYS A 525 1.05 29.07 -17.45
C LYS A 525 1.53 30.49 -17.08
N LEU A 526 1.54 30.83 -15.80
CA LEU A 526 2.00 32.12 -15.31
C LEU A 526 3.53 32.22 -15.24
N ASP A 527 4.25 31.10 -15.26
CA ASP A 527 5.71 31.09 -15.19
C ASP A 527 6.33 31.48 -16.55
N ARG A 528 6.83 32.72 -16.63
CA ARG A 528 7.51 33.30 -17.80
C ARG A 528 9.02 33.38 -17.62
N SER A 529 9.61 32.62 -16.70
CA SER A 529 11.06 32.60 -16.46
C SER A 529 11.80 31.94 -17.63
N LYS A 530 13.05 32.33 -17.85
CA LYS A 530 13.94 31.68 -18.83
C LYS A 530 14.10 30.18 -18.56
N ALA A 531 14.10 29.77 -17.28
CA ALA A 531 14.11 28.36 -16.91
C ALA A 531 12.89 27.61 -17.44
N ALA A 532 11.68 28.20 -17.31
CA ALA A 532 10.44 27.62 -17.81
C ALA A 532 10.45 27.47 -19.35
N GLU A 533 11.06 28.40 -20.07
CA GLU A 533 11.21 28.29 -21.55
C GLU A 533 12.11 27.10 -21.92
N LEU A 534 13.27 26.95 -21.26
CA LEU A 534 14.17 25.82 -21.47
C LEU A 534 13.51 24.48 -21.12
N GLU A 535 12.79 24.43 -19.99
CA GLU A 535 12.05 23.23 -19.58
C GLU A 535 10.97 22.83 -20.60
N ARG A 536 10.27 23.80 -21.20
CA ARG A 536 9.29 23.54 -22.27
C ARG A 536 9.95 23.09 -23.57
N ALA A 537 11.11 23.66 -23.92
CA ALA A 537 11.86 23.27 -25.12
C ALA A 537 12.36 21.82 -25.00
N ALA A 538 12.88 21.42 -23.85
CA ALA A 538 13.36 20.07 -23.58
C ALA A 538 12.27 18.98 -23.60
N PHE A 539 10.98 19.35 -23.68
CA PHE A 539 9.90 18.37 -23.73
C PHE A 539 9.93 17.49 -24.97
N ALA A 540 10.36 18.01 -26.13
CA ALA A 540 10.41 17.23 -27.37
C ALA A 540 11.35 16.03 -27.24
N ASP A 541 12.55 16.23 -26.68
CA ASP A 541 13.54 15.17 -26.47
C ASP A 541 13.05 14.16 -25.43
N GLN A 542 12.45 14.63 -24.33
CA GLN A 542 11.83 13.76 -23.35
C GLN A 542 10.71 12.92 -23.96
N PHE A 543 9.87 13.51 -24.80
CA PHE A 543 8.75 12.82 -25.43
C PHE A 543 9.22 11.73 -26.41
N VAL A 544 10.20 12.03 -27.25
CA VAL A 544 10.81 11.06 -28.18
C VAL A 544 11.39 9.88 -27.37
N ARG A 545 12.18 10.16 -26.33
CA ARG A 545 12.74 9.13 -25.48
C ARG A 545 11.66 8.30 -24.79
N ALA A 546 10.61 8.93 -24.25
CA ALA A 546 9.50 8.26 -23.58
C ALA A 546 8.80 7.25 -24.51
N GLN A 547 8.64 7.60 -25.78
CA GLN A 547 7.96 6.77 -26.78
C GLN A 547 8.85 5.66 -27.36
N THR A 548 10.11 5.99 -27.65
CA THR A 548 11.00 5.12 -28.44
C THR A 548 12.04 4.37 -27.60
N GLY A 549 12.32 4.85 -26.40
CA GLY A 549 13.44 4.35 -25.59
C GLY A 549 14.83 4.73 -26.11
N VAL A 550 14.92 5.56 -27.15
CA VAL A 550 16.23 6.03 -27.66
C VAL A 550 16.97 6.77 -26.54
N GLY A 551 18.22 6.40 -26.29
CA GLY A 551 19.05 6.94 -25.21
C GLY A 551 18.72 6.39 -23.82
N ALA A 552 17.75 5.49 -23.66
CA ALA A 552 17.42 4.90 -22.35
C ALA A 552 18.54 4.03 -21.79
N ALA A 553 19.28 3.32 -22.64
CA ALA A 553 20.42 2.48 -22.24
C ALA A 553 21.63 3.31 -21.76
N THR A 554 21.86 4.50 -22.33
CA THR A 554 22.98 5.40 -21.96
C THR A 554 22.74 6.12 -20.63
N ALA A 555 21.50 6.31 -20.20
CA ALA A 555 21.20 6.89 -18.88
C ALA A 555 21.52 5.94 -17.71
N ALA A 556 21.78 4.67 -17.99
CA ALA A 556 22.28 3.73 -16.98
C ALA A 556 23.77 3.95 -16.67
N ALA A 557 24.50 4.71 -17.48
CA ALA A 557 25.94 4.91 -17.38
C ALA A 557 26.37 6.29 -16.80
N HIS A 558 25.44 7.21 -16.54
CA HIS A 558 25.75 8.55 -15.97
C HIS A 558 25.12 8.80 -14.61
#